data_e6fd5c217675e59a6a0c0362de301838
#
_entry.id   e6fd5c217675e59a6a0c0362de301838
#
_cell.length_a   1.000
_cell.length_b   1.000
_cell.length_c   1.000
_cell.angle_alpha   90.00
_cell.angle_beta   90.00
_cell.angle_gamma   90.00
#
_symmetry.space_group_name_H-M   'P 1'
#
loop_
_entity.id
_entity.type
_entity.pdbx_description
1 polymer ?
#
loop_
_entity_poly.entity_id
_entity_poly.type
_entity_poly.pdbx_seq_one_letter_code
_entity_poly.pdbx_strand_id
1 'polypeptide(L)'
;STEGRFRPGQLVTSMPLTLAGTTVHGIGYNPDIPGAYAEYMPLAECMLLPVPDGMDPDHAALVEPMAVGVHAVNHARLAKGDVPLVVGCGPIGLAVIAALRLHEVGPIIAADFSPARRALAQRMGADIVVDPAAASPYAALDRAVTPEGHDASRYAALFGLGTPKRPAVLFECVGVPGVIHAMMEGAPAGARIVVVGVSMETDRFEPFFGIVKHLNLQFVLAYTAAEFAETLDHIAAGRIDVAPLITGRVGLDSVAGAFRDLASPERHAKVLIEPWR
;
A
#
# COMPACT_ATOMS: atom_id res chain seq x y z
N SER A 1 14.86 -9.57 35.56
CA SER A 1 13.54 -9.41 36.17
C SER A 1 12.57 -10.31 35.45
N THR A 2 11.72 -11.02 36.20
CA THR A 2 10.67 -11.89 35.69
C THR A 2 9.38 -11.16 35.35
N GLU A 3 9.37 -9.84 35.44
CA GLU A 3 8.24 -9.01 35.05
C GLU A 3 8.42 -8.58 33.59
N GLY A 4 7.56 -9.12 32.71
CA GLY A 4 7.49 -8.72 31.32
C GLY A 4 7.04 -7.25 31.17
N ARG A 5 7.30 -6.67 30.01
CA ARG A 5 6.94 -5.29 29.65
C ARG A 5 5.43 -5.07 29.58
N PHE A 6 4.64 -6.13 29.38
CA PHE A 6 3.20 -6.10 29.22
C PHE A 6 2.48 -6.85 30.35
N ARG A 7 1.21 -6.49 30.59
CA ARG A 7 0.37 -7.08 31.64
C ARG A 7 -0.74 -7.94 31.02
N PRO A 8 -1.21 -8.98 31.72
CA PRO A 8 -2.41 -9.73 31.31
C PRO A 8 -3.60 -8.80 31.08
N GLY A 9 -4.30 -8.98 29.96
CA GLY A 9 -5.43 -8.14 29.53
C GLY A 9 -5.06 -6.85 28.82
N GLN A 10 -3.77 -6.53 28.70
CA GLN A 10 -3.32 -5.39 27.92
C GLN A 10 -3.48 -5.65 26.43
N LEU A 11 -4.12 -4.72 25.72
CA LEU A 11 -4.24 -4.78 24.25
C LEU A 11 -2.92 -4.44 23.60
N VAL A 12 -2.48 -5.29 22.67
CA VAL A 12 -1.22 -5.12 21.95
C VAL A 12 -1.41 -5.38 20.46
N THR A 13 -0.57 -4.78 19.64
CA THR A 13 -0.37 -5.15 18.24
C THR A 13 1.07 -5.62 18.03
N SER A 14 1.33 -6.46 17.05
CA SER A 14 2.64 -7.07 16.83
C SER A 14 3.04 -7.02 15.37
N MET A 15 4.32 -6.78 15.13
CA MET A 15 4.91 -7.18 13.85
C MET A 15 4.79 -8.71 13.73
N PRO A 16 4.52 -9.28 12.52
CA PRO A 16 4.34 -10.72 12.33
C PRO A 16 5.67 -11.48 12.30
N LEU A 17 6.55 -11.15 13.23
CA LEU A 17 7.90 -11.71 13.34
C LEU A 17 8.16 -12.24 14.75
N THR A 18 8.96 -13.30 14.84
CA THR A 18 9.45 -13.81 16.11
C THR A 18 10.93 -14.17 16.01
N LEU A 19 11.56 -14.32 17.18
CA LEU A 19 12.96 -14.72 17.29
C LEU A 19 13.05 -16.15 17.81
N ALA A 20 13.78 -17.02 17.09
CA ALA A 20 14.21 -18.32 17.58
C ALA A 20 15.75 -18.32 17.63
N GLY A 21 16.31 -18.17 18.83
CA GLY A 21 17.73 -17.88 19.00
C GLY A 21 18.09 -16.53 18.40
N THR A 22 18.98 -16.52 17.40
CA THR A 22 19.39 -15.32 16.65
C THR A 22 18.68 -15.15 15.30
N THR A 23 17.80 -16.09 14.96
CA THR A 23 17.12 -16.11 13.65
C THR A 23 15.75 -15.49 13.76
N VAL A 24 15.45 -14.60 12.81
CA VAL A 24 14.11 -13.99 12.66
C VAL A 24 13.25 -14.92 11.79
N HIS A 25 12.05 -15.21 12.24
CA HIS A 25 11.06 -16.01 11.53
C HIS A 25 9.77 -15.25 11.34
N GLY A 26 9.16 -15.40 10.16
CA GLY A 26 7.79 -14.94 9.92
C GLY A 26 6.77 -15.85 10.62
N ILE A 27 5.89 -15.25 11.42
CA ILE A 27 4.80 -15.97 12.09
C ILE A 27 3.82 -16.46 11.02
N GLY A 28 3.44 -17.76 11.09
CA GLY A 28 2.53 -18.38 10.13
C GLY A 28 3.16 -18.83 8.81
N TYR A 29 4.45 -18.54 8.57
CA TYR A 29 5.20 -19.00 7.41
C TYR A 29 6.06 -20.25 7.71
N ASN A 30 6.20 -20.61 8.97
CA ASN A 30 6.91 -21.79 9.42
C ASN A 30 5.91 -22.73 10.10
N PRO A 31 5.85 -24.04 9.74
CA PRO A 31 4.96 -25.01 10.37
C PRO A 31 5.12 -25.11 11.90
N ASP A 32 6.32 -24.85 12.42
CA ASP A 32 6.61 -24.88 13.85
C ASP A 32 6.22 -23.59 14.59
N ILE A 33 5.81 -22.55 13.84
CA ILE A 33 5.44 -21.24 14.38
C ILE A 33 4.05 -20.87 13.82
N PRO A 34 2.97 -21.35 14.46
CA PRO A 34 1.60 -21.12 13.98
C PRO A 34 1.24 -19.63 13.98
N GLY A 35 0.39 -19.23 13.02
CA GLY A 35 -0.08 -17.87 12.85
C GLY A 35 -1.35 -17.56 13.65
N ALA A 36 -1.95 -16.42 13.32
CA ALA A 36 -3.07 -15.82 14.04
C ALA A 36 -4.46 -16.42 13.70
N TYR A 37 -4.54 -17.50 12.92
CA TYR A 37 -5.78 -18.26 12.78
C TYR A 37 -5.97 -19.20 13.98
N ALA A 38 -5.94 -18.62 15.18
CA ALA A 38 -5.97 -19.30 16.44
C ALA A 38 -6.48 -18.37 17.55
N GLU A 39 -7.03 -18.92 18.61
CA GLU A 39 -7.41 -18.18 19.81
C GLU A 39 -6.20 -17.68 20.61
N TYR A 40 -5.09 -18.41 20.53
CA TYR A 40 -3.83 -18.12 21.21
C TYR A 40 -2.66 -18.30 20.26
N MET A 41 -1.69 -17.40 20.35
CA MET A 41 -0.45 -17.52 19.58
C MET A 41 0.74 -16.98 20.38
N PRO A 42 1.94 -17.54 20.24
CA PRO A 42 3.13 -16.98 20.83
C PRO A 42 3.59 -15.74 20.06
N LEU A 43 3.94 -14.69 20.79
CA LEU A 43 4.49 -13.45 20.23
C LEU A 43 5.79 -13.09 20.96
N ALA A 44 6.76 -12.54 20.22
CA ALA A 44 8.00 -12.03 20.82
C ALA A 44 7.75 -10.65 21.45
N GLU A 45 8.04 -10.49 22.73
CA GLU A 45 7.80 -9.26 23.46
C GLU A 45 8.44 -8.02 22.80
N CYS A 46 9.60 -8.17 22.18
CA CYS A 46 10.30 -7.09 21.49
C CYS A 46 9.60 -6.62 20.21
N MET A 47 8.66 -7.40 19.66
CA MET A 47 7.87 -7.06 18.48
C MET A 47 6.51 -6.45 18.82
N LEU A 48 6.18 -6.36 20.12
CA LEU A 48 4.89 -5.85 20.57
C LEU A 48 4.91 -4.33 20.77
N LEU A 49 3.82 -3.70 20.40
CA LEU A 49 3.47 -2.33 20.79
C LEU A 49 2.18 -2.34 21.60
N PRO A 50 2.08 -1.55 22.66
CA PRO A 50 0.82 -1.35 23.36
C PRO A 50 -0.12 -0.57 22.43
N VAL A 51 -1.36 -1.03 22.32
CA VAL A 51 -2.40 -0.25 21.63
C VAL A 51 -2.80 0.91 22.55
N PRO A 52 -2.86 2.15 22.06
CA PRO A 52 -3.27 3.31 22.86
C PRO A 52 -4.66 3.15 23.46
N ASP A 53 -4.84 3.67 24.68
CA ASP A 53 -6.13 3.63 25.37
C ASP A 53 -7.24 4.30 24.54
N GLY A 54 -8.37 3.64 24.42
CA GLY A 54 -9.52 4.12 23.66
C GLY A 54 -9.46 3.88 22.15
N MET A 55 -8.37 3.33 21.62
CA MET A 55 -8.29 2.92 20.22
C MET A 55 -9.10 1.64 20.00
N ASP A 56 -9.88 1.61 18.92
CA ASP A 56 -10.63 0.41 18.50
C ASP A 56 -9.64 -0.72 18.14
N PRO A 57 -9.78 -1.92 18.76
CA PRO A 57 -8.97 -3.10 18.41
C PRO A 57 -8.95 -3.44 16.93
N ASP A 58 -10.07 -3.24 16.23
CA ASP A 58 -10.18 -3.48 14.80
C ASP A 58 -9.26 -2.54 13.99
N HIS A 59 -9.12 -1.30 14.44
CA HIS A 59 -8.19 -0.36 13.83
C HIS A 59 -6.72 -0.75 14.13
N ALA A 60 -6.44 -1.24 15.33
CA ALA A 60 -5.11 -1.74 15.68
C ALA A 60 -4.69 -2.94 14.85
N ALA A 61 -5.63 -3.80 14.46
CA ALA A 61 -5.38 -4.95 13.58
C ALA A 61 -4.97 -4.54 12.15
N LEU A 62 -5.19 -3.29 11.75
CA LEU A 62 -4.82 -2.78 10.43
C LEU A 62 -3.46 -2.06 10.41
N VAL A 63 -2.78 -1.94 11.53
CA VAL A 63 -1.45 -1.29 11.58
C VAL A 63 -0.47 -1.98 10.63
N GLU A 64 -0.48 -3.31 10.59
CA GLU A 64 0.44 -4.10 9.77
C GLU A 64 0.30 -3.79 8.28
N PRO A 65 -0.87 -3.95 7.63
CA PRO A 65 -1.00 -3.65 6.21
C PRO A 65 -0.85 -2.16 5.88
N MET A 66 -1.18 -1.27 6.83
CA MET A 66 -0.99 0.17 6.64
C MET A 66 0.49 0.56 6.69
N ALA A 67 1.31 -0.10 7.52
CA ALA A 67 2.75 0.13 7.60
C ALA A 67 3.45 -0.19 6.27
N VAL A 68 2.97 -1.16 5.49
CA VAL A 68 3.46 -1.42 4.12
C VAL A 68 3.24 -0.21 3.22
N GLY A 69 2.07 0.43 3.31
CA GLY A 69 1.77 1.65 2.55
C GLY A 69 2.66 2.83 2.96
N VAL A 70 2.86 3.02 4.26
CA VAL A 70 3.77 4.07 4.80
C VAL A 70 5.19 3.83 4.33
N HIS A 71 5.70 2.60 4.40
CA HIS A 71 7.03 2.24 3.92
C HIS A 71 7.20 2.55 2.42
N ALA A 72 6.23 2.16 1.59
CA ALA A 72 6.26 2.44 0.16
C ALA A 72 6.34 3.95 -0.13
N VAL A 73 5.56 4.74 0.60
CA VAL A 73 5.52 6.21 0.47
C VAL A 73 6.84 6.84 0.93
N ASN A 74 7.43 6.37 2.04
CA ASN A 74 8.74 6.84 2.51
C ASN A 74 9.85 6.59 1.47
N HIS A 75 9.82 5.41 0.83
CA HIS A 75 10.79 5.07 -0.22
C HIS A 75 10.58 5.82 -1.53
N ALA A 76 9.42 6.42 -1.75
CA ALA A 76 9.12 7.24 -2.92
C ALA A 76 9.87 8.58 -2.94
N ARG A 77 10.46 9.00 -1.81
CA ARG A 77 11.18 10.28 -1.65
C ARG A 77 10.35 11.46 -2.15
N LEU A 78 9.13 11.56 -1.62
CA LEU A 78 8.16 12.55 -2.04
C LEU A 78 8.66 13.99 -1.78
N ALA A 79 8.32 14.86 -2.72
CA ALA A 79 8.50 16.30 -2.59
C ALA A 79 7.16 17.01 -2.78
N LYS A 80 7.04 18.20 -2.22
CA LYS A 80 5.87 19.06 -2.42
C LYS A 80 5.58 19.24 -3.90
N GLY A 81 4.35 18.99 -4.30
CA GLY A 81 3.92 19.14 -5.68
C GLY A 81 4.10 17.89 -6.56
N ASP A 82 4.62 16.80 -6.04
CA ASP A 82 4.59 15.51 -6.72
C ASP A 82 3.15 15.09 -7.06
N VAL A 83 2.99 14.41 -8.19
CA VAL A 83 1.69 13.84 -8.62
C VAL A 83 1.77 12.32 -8.55
N PRO A 84 1.13 11.69 -7.55
CA PRO A 84 1.14 10.25 -7.42
C PRO A 84 0.03 9.57 -8.26
N LEU A 85 0.40 8.43 -8.87
CA LEU A 85 -0.52 7.47 -9.47
C LEU A 85 -0.37 6.12 -8.76
N VAL A 86 -1.46 5.62 -8.20
CA VAL A 86 -1.53 4.27 -7.60
C VAL A 86 -2.24 3.34 -8.56
N VAL A 87 -1.55 2.31 -9.03
CA VAL A 87 -2.08 1.26 -9.92
C VAL A 87 -2.37 0.02 -9.09
N GLY A 88 -3.65 -0.34 -9.01
CA GLY A 88 -4.18 -1.38 -8.13
C GLY A 88 -4.65 -0.80 -6.78
N CYS A 89 -5.97 -0.89 -6.52
CA CYS A 89 -6.60 -0.42 -5.30
C CYS A 89 -7.03 -1.59 -4.40
N GLY A 90 -6.21 -2.64 -4.34
CA GLY A 90 -6.30 -3.67 -3.31
C GLY A 90 -5.90 -3.10 -1.93
N PRO A 91 -5.89 -3.93 -0.86
CA PRO A 91 -5.58 -3.45 0.49
C PRO A 91 -4.28 -2.64 0.57
N ILE A 92 -3.24 -3.03 -0.15
CA ILE A 92 -1.95 -2.33 -0.16
C ILE A 92 -2.02 -1.01 -0.94
N GLY A 93 -2.67 -0.98 -2.11
CA GLY A 93 -2.87 0.27 -2.84
C GLY A 93 -3.71 1.29 -2.06
N LEU A 94 -4.73 0.82 -1.33
CA LEU A 94 -5.52 1.66 -0.43
C LEU A 94 -4.68 2.19 0.75
N ALA A 95 -3.76 1.37 1.28
CA ALA A 95 -2.80 1.80 2.30
C ALA A 95 -1.84 2.87 1.77
N VAL A 96 -1.33 2.71 0.54
CA VAL A 96 -0.49 3.74 -0.12
C VAL A 96 -1.27 5.05 -0.30
N ILE A 97 -2.54 4.99 -0.76
CA ILE A 97 -3.38 6.19 -0.93
C ILE A 97 -3.54 6.93 0.40
N ALA A 98 -3.85 6.20 1.48
CA ALA A 98 -4.00 6.80 2.81
C ALA A 98 -2.69 7.40 3.33
N ALA A 99 -1.54 6.73 3.13
CA ALA A 99 -0.23 7.25 3.52
C ALA A 99 0.15 8.50 2.71
N LEU A 100 -0.19 8.58 1.42
CA LEU A 100 0.04 9.76 0.59
C LEU A 100 -0.67 11.01 1.12
N ARG A 101 -1.83 10.86 1.80
CA ARG A 101 -2.55 11.99 2.42
C ARG A 101 -1.81 12.65 3.58
N LEU A 102 -0.78 11.99 4.11
CA LEU A 102 0.10 12.58 5.13
C LEU A 102 1.10 13.59 4.54
N HIS A 103 1.16 13.72 3.20
CA HIS A 103 2.15 14.54 2.49
C HIS A 103 1.48 15.62 1.63
N GLU A 104 2.22 16.68 1.32
CA GLU A 104 1.78 17.78 0.44
C GLU A 104 1.95 17.42 -1.05
N VAL A 105 1.30 16.35 -1.49
CA VAL A 105 1.34 15.83 -2.86
C VAL A 105 -0.05 15.79 -3.47
N GLY A 106 -0.14 15.66 -4.79
CA GLY A 106 -1.43 15.51 -5.46
C GLY A 106 -1.58 16.32 -6.75
N PRO A 107 -2.67 16.09 -7.48
CA PRO A 107 -3.78 15.20 -7.12
C PRO A 107 -3.35 13.73 -7.03
N ILE A 108 -3.90 12.97 -6.08
CA ILE A 108 -3.68 11.53 -5.96
C ILE A 108 -4.60 10.82 -6.96
N ILE A 109 -3.98 10.14 -7.92
CA ILE A 109 -4.69 9.38 -8.95
C ILE A 109 -4.66 7.90 -8.55
N ALA A 110 -5.79 7.21 -8.64
CA ALA A 110 -5.91 5.79 -8.35
C ALA A 110 -6.60 5.06 -9.50
N ALA A 111 -6.09 3.87 -9.86
CA ALA A 111 -6.63 3.08 -10.96
C ALA A 111 -6.87 1.63 -10.54
N ASP A 112 -8.08 1.13 -10.78
CA ASP A 112 -8.45 -0.27 -10.57
C ASP A 112 -9.63 -0.64 -11.51
N PHE A 113 -9.69 -1.90 -11.93
CA PHE A 113 -10.81 -2.40 -12.74
C PHE A 113 -12.10 -2.53 -11.92
N SER A 114 -12.00 -2.82 -10.62
CA SER A 114 -13.15 -3.00 -9.72
C SER A 114 -13.79 -1.67 -9.35
N PRO A 115 -15.09 -1.46 -9.62
CA PRO A 115 -15.80 -0.27 -9.17
C PRO A 115 -15.86 -0.17 -7.63
N ALA A 116 -15.96 -1.29 -6.91
CA ALA A 116 -15.95 -1.29 -5.45
C ALA A 116 -14.59 -0.79 -4.90
N ARG A 117 -13.48 -1.24 -5.47
CA ARG A 117 -12.14 -0.78 -5.08
C ARG A 117 -11.91 0.68 -5.45
N ARG A 118 -12.39 1.15 -6.61
CA ARG A 118 -12.34 2.58 -6.96
C ARG A 118 -13.11 3.45 -5.97
N ALA A 119 -14.30 3.02 -5.54
CA ALA A 119 -15.07 3.72 -4.53
C ALA A 119 -14.34 3.78 -3.17
N LEU A 120 -13.68 2.70 -2.77
CA LEU A 120 -12.82 2.69 -1.57
C LEU A 120 -11.61 3.61 -1.74
N ALA A 121 -10.95 3.60 -2.89
CA ALA A 121 -9.81 4.49 -3.17
C ALA A 121 -10.20 5.96 -2.99
N GLN A 122 -11.38 6.36 -3.46
CA GLN A 122 -11.90 7.72 -3.28
C GLN A 122 -12.16 8.03 -1.79
N ARG A 123 -12.74 7.09 -1.03
CA ARG A 123 -12.94 7.24 0.42
C ARG A 123 -11.63 7.32 1.20
N MET A 124 -10.59 6.61 0.73
CA MET A 124 -9.25 6.63 1.34
C MET A 124 -8.43 7.86 0.96
N GLY A 125 -8.95 8.71 0.06
CA GLY A 125 -8.34 9.99 -0.25
C GLY A 125 -7.80 10.16 -1.67
N ALA A 126 -8.11 9.26 -2.62
CA ALA A 126 -7.81 9.52 -4.03
C ALA A 126 -8.66 10.68 -4.57
N ASP A 127 -8.02 11.64 -5.24
CA ASP A 127 -8.69 12.80 -5.83
C ASP A 127 -9.30 12.44 -7.20
N ILE A 128 -8.62 11.56 -7.95
CA ILE A 128 -9.04 11.09 -9.27
C ILE A 128 -9.04 9.57 -9.28
N VAL A 129 -10.16 8.96 -9.66
CA VAL A 129 -10.25 7.51 -9.82
C VAL A 129 -10.48 7.16 -11.28
N VAL A 130 -9.75 6.16 -11.79
CA VAL A 130 -9.75 5.76 -13.19
C VAL A 130 -10.14 4.29 -13.32
N ASP A 131 -11.05 4.01 -14.24
CA ASP A 131 -11.32 2.66 -14.73
C ASP A 131 -10.36 2.37 -15.90
N PRO A 132 -9.38 1.47 -15.76
CA PRO A 132 -8.45 1.18 -16.86
C PRO A 132 -9.12 0.55 -18.08
N ALA A 133 -10.33 -0.02 -17.94
CA ALA A 133 -11.11 -0.53 -19.07
C ALA A 133 -11.73 0.61 -19.91
N ALA A 134 -11.98 1.77 -19.31
CA ALA A 134 -12.61 2.91 -19.98
C ALA A 134 -11.62 3.99 -20.40
N ALA A 135 -10.54 4.18 -19.63
CA ALA A 135 -9.56 5.24 -19.88
C ALA A 135 -8.16 4.85 -19.36
N SER A 136 -7.13 5.34 -20.03
CA SER A 136 -5.75 5.12 -19.56
C SER A 136 -5.45 5.90 -18.30
N PRO A 137 -4.98 5.25 -17.22
CA PRO A 137 -4.51 5.93 -16.00
C PRO A 137 -3.27 6.81 -16.29
N TYR A 138 -2.46 6.43 -17.24
CA TYR A 138 -1.29 7.20 -17.65
C TYR A 138 -1.66 8.49 -18.38
N ALA A 139 -2.74 8.47 -19.15
CA ALA A 139 -3.28 9.69 -19.76
C ALA A 139 -3.88 10.63 -18.71
N ALA A 140 -4.46 10.10 -17.62
CA ALA A 140 -4.91 10.90 -16.49
C ALA A 140 -3.71 11.53 -15.76
N LEU A 141 -2.64 10.75 -15.53
CA LEU A 141 -1.39 11.23 -14.96
C LEU A 141 -0.77 12.32 -15.84
N ASP A 142 -0.69 12.09 -17.15
CA ASP A 142 -0.10 13.05 -18.10
C ASP A 142 -0.80 14.39 -18.05
N ARG A 143 -2.13 14.41 -17.99
CA ARG A 143 -2.91 15.65 -17.81
C ARG A 143 -2.60 16.33 -16.47
N ALA A 144 -2.51 15.55 -15.38
CA ALA A 144 -2.30 16.09 -14.04
C ALA A 144 -0.90 16.67 -13.82
N VAL A 145 0.12 16.12 -14.50
CA VAL A 145 1.50 16.62 -14.42
C VAL A 145 1.78 17.77 -15.39
N THR A 146 0.94 17.96 -16.40
CA THR A 146 1.12 19.03 -17.39
C THR A 146 0.55 20.34 -16.86
N PRO A 147 1.34 21.41 -16.71
CA PRO A 147 0.84 22.71 -16.25
C PRO A 147 -0.23 23.29 -17.20
N GLU A 148 -1.22 23.99 -16.64
CA GLU A 148 -2.25 24.67 -17.42
C GLU A 148 -1.62 25.71 -18.35
N GLY A 149 -2.15 25.82 -19.57
CA GLY A 149 -1.71 26.82 -20.56
C GLY A 149 -0.41 26.50 -21.28
N HIS A 150 0.19 25.31 -21.03
CA HIS A 150 1.38 24.87 -21.77
C HIS A 150 0.99 24.22 -23.10
N ASP A 151 1.45 24.80 -24.20
CA ASP A 151 1.36 24.18 -25.53
C ASP A 151 2.50 23.15 -25.69
N ALA A 152 2.17 21.89 -25.44
CA ALA A 152 3.11 20.78 -25.57
C ALA A 152 3.71 20.66 -26.99
N SER A 153 3.04 21.21 -28.02
CA SER A 153 3.45 21.08 -29.41
C SER A 153 4.72 21.86 -29.75
N ARG A 154 4.96 23.00 -29.08
CA ARG A 154 6.11 23.88 -29.36
C ARG A 154 7.45 23.34 -28.88
N TYR A 155 7.48 22.65 -27.75
CA TYR A 155 8.74 22.14 -27.16
C TYR A 155 9.07 20.73 -27.62
N ALA A 156 8.07 19.87 -27.85
CA ALA A 156 8.27 18.53 -28.40
C ALA A 156 8.90 18.54 -29.79
N ALA A 157 8.61 19.60 -30.58
CA ALA A 157 9.09 19.72 -31.94
C ALA A 157 10.57 20.13 -32.04
N LEU A 158 11.14 20.80 -31.02
CA LEU A 158 12.46 21.41 -31.15
C LEU A 158 13.63 20.51 -30.72
N PHE A 159 13.50 19.63 -29.73
CA PHE A 159 14.63 18.84 -29.22
C PHE A 159 14.22 17.52 -28.54
N GLY A 160 12.99 17.04 -28.64
CA GLY A 160 12.53 15.86 -27.88
C GLY A 160 12.47 16.09 -26.36
N LEU A 161 12.72 17.30 -25.91
CA LEU A 161 12.60 17.72 -24.53
C LEU A 161 11.16 18.17 -24.33
N GLY A 162 10.33 17.27 -23.77
CA GLY A 162 8.93 17.57 -23.49
C GLY A 162 8.74 18.81 -22.61
N THR A 163 7.51 19.33 -22.55
CA THR A 163 7.10 20.38 -21.63
C THR A 163 7.58 20.06 -20.21
N PRO A 164 8.14 21.04 -19.46
CA PRO A 164 8.40 20.85 -18.04
C PRO A 164 7.15 20.39 -17.34
N LYS A 165 7.16 19.15 -16.84
CA LYS A 165 6.02 18.54 -16.13
C LYS A 165 6.28 18.56 -14.64
N ARG A 166 5.20 18.53 -13.86
CA ARG A 166 5.31 18.27 -12.43
C ARG A 166 5.90 16.86 -12.24
N PRO A 167 6.72 16.64 -11.19
CA PRO A 167 7.29 15.32 -10.94
C PRO A 167 6.19 14.28 -10.69
N ALA A 168 6.33 13.11 -11.31
CA ALA A 168 5.40 12.00 -11.16
C ALA A 168 6.00 10.88 -10.30
N VAL A 169 5.15 10.27 -9.49
CA VAL A 169 5.47 9.07 -8.72
C VAL A 169 4.39 8.02 -8.96
N LEU A 170 4.79 6.84 -9.41
CA LEU A 170 3.86 5.75 -9.68
C LEU A 170 4.08 4.63 -8.66
N PHE A 171 2.99 4.10 -8.10
CA PHE A 171 3.02 2.96 -7.19
C PHE A 171 2.39 1.75 -7.87
N GLU A 172 3.18 0.69 -8.06
CA GLU A 172 2.72 -0.60 -8.54
C GLU A 172 2.20 -1.40 -7.34
N CYS A 173 0.89 -1.64 -7.25
CA CYS A 173 0.23 -2.34 -6.14
C CYS A 173 -0.62 -3.53 -6.61
N VAL A 174 -0.35 -4.07 -7.79
CA VAL A 174 -1.07 -5.21 -8.38
C VAL A 174 -0.31 -6.52 -8.18
N GLY A 175 1.00 -6.51 -8.46
CA GLY A 175 1.87 -7.68 -8.30
C GLY A 175 1.64 -8.77 -9.35
N VAL A 176 1.37 -8.40 -10.61
CA VAL A 176 1.25 -9.36 -11.71
C VAL A 176 2.15 -8.99 -12.88
N PRO A 177 2.63 -9.97 -13.67
CA PRO A 177 3.48 -9.72 -14.82
C PRO A 177 2.88 -8.72 -15.82
N GLY A 178 3.74 -7.87 -16.38
CA GLY A 178 3.39 -6.87 -17.39
C GLY A 178 2.99 -5.51 -16.84
N VAL A 179 2.64 -5.38 -15.56
CA VAL A 179 2.25 -4.08 -14.99
C VAL A 179 3.44 -3.13 -14.91
N ILE A 180 4.61 -3.62 -14.48
CA ILE A 180 5.84 -2.81 -14.45
C ILE A 180 6.18 -2.29 -15.83
N HIS A 181 6.08 -3.13 -16.86
CA HIS A 181 6.32 -2.74 -18.25
C HIS A 181 5.37 -1.63 -18.71
N ALA A 182 4.06 -1.82 -18.48
CA ALA A 182 3.04 -0.83 -18.83
C ALA A 182 3.24 0.51 -18.10
N MET A 183 3.69 0.46 -16.84
CA MET A 183 4.03 1.67 -16.07
C MET A 183 5.25 2.38 -16.64
N MET A 184 6.30 1.65 -17.01
CA MET A 184 7.48 2.23 -17.65
C MET A 184 7.16 2.87 -18.99
N GLU A 185 6.30 2.22 -19.80
CA GLU A 185 5.81 2.75 -21.07
C GLU A 185 4.94 4.00 -20.87
N GLY A 186 4.02 3.99 -19.90
CA GLY A 186 3.07 5.06 -19.65
C GLY A 186 3.62 6.22 -18.81
N ALA A 187 4.71 6.04 -18.06
CA ALA A 187 5.26 7.06 -17.17
C ALA A 187 5.85 8.25 -17.93
N PRO A 188 5.71 9.48 -17.43
CA PRO A 188 6.44 10.62 -17.96
C PRO A 188 7.95 10.51 -17.65
N ALA A 189 8.76 11.28 -18.41
CA ALA A 189 10.20 11.32 -18.20
C ALA A 189 10.55 11.79 -16.77
N GLY A 190 11.58 11.18 -16.19
CA GLY A 190 12.04 11.44 -14.83
C GLY A 190 11.17 10.87 -13.71
N ALA A 191 10.12 10.10 -14.05
CA ALA A 191 9.23 9.52 -13.05
C ALA A 191 9.92 8.51 -12.14
N ARG A 192 9.45 8.44 -10.92
CA ARG A 192 9.81 7.42 -9.93
C ARG A 192 8.71 6.36 -9.91
N ILE A 193 9.08 5.10 -9.98
CA ILE A 193 8.16 3.95 -9.90
C ILE A 193 8.54 3.14 -8.68
N VAL A 194 7.61 3.03 -7.72
CA VAL A 194 7.77 2.21 -6.52
C VAL A 194 6.97 0.92 -6.72
N VAL A 195 7.68 -0.21 -6.74
CA VAL A 195 7.07 -1.54 -6.90
C VAL A 195 6.81 -2.12 -5.52
N VAL A 196 5.54 -2.24 -5.18
CA VAL A 196 5.03 -2.69 -3.87
C VAL A 196 4.32 -4.05 -4.00
N GLY A 197 3.70 -4.28 -5.15
CA GLY A 197 3.01 -5.53 -5.45
C GLY A 197 3.99 -6.70 -5.50
N VAL A 198 3.63 -7.80 -4.81
CA VAL A 198 4.45 -9.02 -4.78
C VAL A 198 4.01 -9.95 -5.89
N SER A 199 4.87 -10.13 -6.90
CA SER A 199 4.71 -11.17 -7.92
C SER A 199 5.67 -12.31 -7.66
N MET A 200 5.15 -13.55 -7.68
CA MET A 200 5.96 -14.78 -7.58
C MET A 200 6.27 -15.35 -8.97
N GLU A 201 5.80 -14.70 -10.03
CA GLU A 201 6.04 -15.08 -11.42
C GLU A 201 7.17 -14.24 -12.02
N THR A 202 7.83 -14.78 -13.05
CA THR A 202 8.83 -14.02 -13.81
C THR A 202 8.13 -12.92 -14.60
N ASP A 203 8.53 -11.67 -14.38
CA ASP A 203 8.08 -10.53 -15.18
C ASP A 203 9.15 -10.11 -16.21
N ARG A 204 8.70 -9.46 -17.27
CA ARG A 204 9.56 -8.97 -18.35
C ARG A 204 9.17 -7.54 -18.71
N PHE A 205 10.18 -6.68 -18.80
CA PHE A 205 9.99 -5.29 -19.24
C PHE A 205 11.14 -4.87 -20.15
N GLU A 206 10.92 -3.85 -20.96
CA GLU A 206 11.92 -3.29 -21.86
C GLU A 206 12.72 -2.19 -21.14
N PRO A 207 14.03 -2.42 -20.86
CA PRO A 207 14.88 -1.40 -20.22
C PRO A 207 14.99 -0.10 -21.04
N PHE A 208 14.68 -0.16 -22.34
CA PHE A 208 14.68 0.99 -23.24
C PHE A 208 13.83 2.16 -22.70
N PHE A 209 12.62 1.89 -22.17
CA PHE A 209 11.79 2.94 -21.59
C PHE A 209 12.43 3.59 -20.37
N GLY A 210 13.13 2.79 -19.56
CA GLY A 210 13.89 3.30 -18.40
C GLY A 210 15.00 4.26 -18.82
N ILE A 211 15.72 3.90 -19.88
CA ILE A 211 16.85 4.68 -20.40
C ILE A 211 16.38 6.00 -20.99
N VAL A 212 15.44 5.95 -21.96
CA VAL A 212 15.02 7.16 -22.70
C VAL A 212 14.21 8.14 -21.85
N LYS A 213 13.58 7.65 -20.78
CA LYS A 213 12.78 8.49 -19.87
C LYS A 213 13.50 8.79 -18.55
N HIS A 214 14.71 8.28 -18.34
CA HIS A 214 15.44 8.44 -17.08
C HIS A 214 14.60 8.00 -15.85
N LEU A 215 13.93 6.84 -15.93
CA LEU A 215 13.06 6.35 -14.87
C LEU A 215 13.86 5.82 -13.68
N ASN A 216 13.31 5.97 -12.49
CA ASN A 216 13.83 5.36 -11.27
C ASN A 216 12.87 4.27 -10.82
N LEU A 217 13.32 3.01 -10.74
CA LEU A 217 12.59 1.90 -10.18
C LEU A 217 13.09 1.60 -8.77
N GLN A 218 12.19 1.57 -7.81
CA GLN A 218 12.44 1.21 -6.42
C GLN A 218 11.54 0.05 -6.05
N PHE A 219 12.13 -1.10 -5.69
CA PHE A 219 11.39 -2.23 -5.12
C PHE A 219 11.38 -2.10 -3.60
N VAL A 220 10.24 -2.36 -2.98
CA VAL A 220 10.06 -2.27 -1.52
C VAL A 220 9.33 -3.50 -1.01
N LEU A 221 9.60 -3.87 0.25
CA LEU A 221 8.95 -5.00 0.91
C LEU A 221 8.84 -4.71 2.41
N ALA A 222 7.68 -5.05 2.97
CA ALA A 222 7.42 -4.95 4.41
C ALA A 222 7.53 -3.51 4.95
N TYR A 223 8.18 -3.33 6.10
CA TYR A 223 8.34 -2.05 6.81
C TYR A 223 9.36 -2.22 7.94
N THR A 224 9.83 -1.12 8.49
CA THR A 224 10.69 -1.09 9.68
C THR A 224 9.87 -1.05 10.97
N ALA A 225 10.47 -1.40 12.11
CA ALA A 225 9.80 -1.29 13.41
C ALA A 225 9.41 0.17 13.74
N ALA A 226 10.19 1.14 13.27
CA ALA A 226 9.86 2.55 13.42
C ALA A 226 8.62 2.94 12.62
N GLU A 227 8.51 2.51 11.37
CA GLU A 227 7.34 2.76 10.52
C GLU A 227 6.09 2.05 11.05
N PHE A 228 6.23 0.86 11.64
CA PHE A 228 5.13 0.17 12.30
C PHE A 228 4.59 0.99 13.49
N ALA A 229 5.48 1.51 14.33
CA ALA A 229 5.10 2.36 15.46
C ALA A 229 4.49 3.68 15.00
N GLU A 230 5.09 4.36 14.03
CA GLU A 230 4.57 5.59 13.44
C GLU A 230 3.17 5.39 12.83
N THR A 231 2.95 4.24 12.18
CA THR A 231 1.65 3.89 11.60
C THR A 231 0.58 3.73 12.68
N LEU A 232 0.91 3.06 13.80
CA LEU A 232 0.02 2.96 14.95
C LEU A 232 -0.37 4.36 15.47
N ASP A 233 0.60 5.26 15.60
CA ASP A 233 0.38 6.64 16.03
C ASP A 233 -0.47 7.44 15.03
N HIS A 234 -0.30 7.23 13.73
CA HIS A 234 -1.12 7.87 12.71
C HIS A 234 -2.59 7.42 12.77
N ILE A 235 -2.84 6.13 12.97
CA ILE A 235 -4.19 5.59 13.09
C ILE A 235 -4.82 6.04 14.40
N ALA A 236 -4.12 5.93 15.53
CA ALA A 236 -4.60 6.35 16.84
C ALA A 236 -4.97 7.84 16.90
N ALA A 237 -4.19 8.68 16.22
CA ALA A 237 -4.45 10.12 16.11
C ALA A 237 -5.51 10.49 15.03
N GLY A 238 -6.10 9.51 14.35
CA GLY A 238 -7.08 9.75 13.28
C GLY A 238 -6.50 10.41 12.02
N ARG A 239 -5.18 10.44 11.85
CA ARG A 239 -4.54 10.95 10.63
C ARG A 239 -4.66 9.99 9.45
N ILE A 240 -4.78 8.69 9.74
CA ILE A 240 -5.16 7.64 8.79
C ILE A 240 -6.46 7.03 9.27
N ASP A 241 -7.54 7.16 8.47
CA ASP A 241 -8.80 6.49 8.71
C ASP A 241 -8.78 5.11 8.05
N VAL A 242 -8.74 4.05 8.87
CA VAL A 242 -8.72 2.65 8.41
C VAL A 242 -10.11 2.00 8.39
N ALA A 243 -11.12 2.63 8.99
CA ALA A 243 -12.46 2.06 9.10
C ALA A 243 -13.07 1.64 7.75
N PRO A 244 -12.86 2.39 6.62
CA PRO A 244 -13.38 2.00 5.32
C PRO A 244 -12.82 0.68 4.78
N LEU A 245 -11.66 0.23 5.26
CA LEU A 245 -11.02 -1.01 4.81
C LEU A 245 -11.68 -2.26 5.41
N ILE A 246 -12.29 -2.14 6.58
CA ILE A 246 -12.91 -3.26 7.30
C ILE A 246 -14.28 -3.56 6.67
N THR A 247 -14.32 -4.53 5.78
CA THR A 247 -15.52 -4.87 5.02
C THR A 247 -16.18 -6.15 5.49
N GLY A 248 -15.57 -6.88 6.42
CA GLY A 248 -16.12 -8.10 7.00
C GLY A 248 -15.44 -8.53 8.29
N ARG A 249 -16.15 -9.34 9.08
CA ARG A 249 -15.63 -10.00 10.28
C ARG A 249 -16.15 -11.42 10.32
N VAL A 250 -15.26 -12.39 10.61
CA VAL A 250 -15.59 -13.81 10.65
C VAL A 250 -14.93 -14.50 11.85
N GLY A 251 -15.56 -15.56 12.35
CA GLY A 251 -14.94 -16.49 13.30
C GLY A 251 -13.99 -17.48 12.59
N LEU A 252 -13.26 -18.28 13.38
CA LEU A 252 -12.31 -19.28 12.87
C LEU A 252 -12.96 -20.28 11.91
N ASP A 253 -14.18 -20.74 12.21
CA ASP A 253 -14.91 -21.72 11.38
C ASP A 253 -15.24 -21.19 9.98
N SER A 254 -15.25 -19.88 9.79
CA SER A 254 -15.63 -19.22 8.55
C SER A 254 -14.44 -18.72 7.71
N VAL A 255 -13.21 -18.94 8.17
CA VAL A 255 -11.98 -18.43 7.50
C VAL A 255 -11.88 -18.93 6.06
N ALA A 256 -12.15 -20.21 5.78
CA ALA A 256 -12.12 -20.76 4.43
C ALA A 256 -13.16 -20.10 3.50
N GLY A 257 -14.31 -19.70 4.05
CA GLY A 257 -15.33 -18.91 3.33
C GLY A 257 -14.83 -17.52 2.99
N ALA A 258 -14.24 -16.84 3.97
CA ALA A 258 -13.67 -15.50 3.77
C ALA A 258 -12.59 -15.46 2.68
N PHE A 259 -11.72 -16.49 2.60
CA PHE A 259 -10.74 -16.59 1.50
C PHE A 259 -11.40 -16.71 0.12
N ARG A 260 -12.48 -17.49 0.00
CA ARG A 260 -13.24 -17.57 -1.27
C ARG A 260 -13.89 -16.23 -1.65
N ASP A 261 -14.42 -15.52 -0.66
CA ASP A 261 -15.05 -14.21 -0.87
C ASP A 261 -14.04 -13.12 -1.24
N LEU A 262 -12.85 -13.16 -0.64
CA LEU A 262 -11.73 -12.26 -0.97
C LEU A 262 -11.16 -12.48 -2.38
N ALA A 263 -11.41 -13.64 -3.01
CA ALA A 263 -11.07 -13.86 -4.41
C ALA A 263 -11.87 -12.96 -5.36
N SER A 264 -13.03 -12.44 -4.92
CA SER A 264 -13.81 -11.44 -5.66
C SER A 264 -13.48 -10.03 -5.16
N PRO A 265 -12.94 -9.15 -6.01
CA PRO A 265 -12.60 -7.78 -5.61
C PRO A 265 -13.82 -6.92 -5.23
N GLU A 266 -15.02 -7.36 -5.61
CA GLU A 266 -16.27 -6.63 -5.37
C GLU A 266 -16.87 -6.88 -3.98
N ARG A 267 -16.43 -7.95 -3.29
CA ARG A 267 -17.05 -8.34 -2.01
C ARG A 267 -16.38 -7.70 -0.81
N HIS A 268 -15.06 -7.83 -0.74
CA HIS A 268 -14.29 -7.42 0.43
C HIS A 268 -12.97 -6.77 0.06
N ALA A 269 -12.58 -5.76 0.85
CA ALA A 269 -11.23 -5.22 0.88
C ALA A 269 -10.40 -5.92 1.97
N LYS A 270 -10.90 -5.93 3.21
CA LYS A 270 -10.24 -6.58 4.36
C LYS A 270 -11.29 -7.24 5.24
N VAL A 271 -11.04 -8.51 5.60
CA VAL A 271 -11.87 -9.26 6.53
C VAL A 271 -11.04 -9.51 7.79
N LEU A 272 -11.57 -9.12 8.95
CA LEU A 272 -10.98 -9.40 10.25
C LEU A 272 -11.44 -10.77 10.74
N ILE A 273 -10.56 -11.47 11.43
CA ILE A 273 -10.87 -12.74 12.09
C ILE A 273 -10.98 -12.48 13.58
N GLU A 274 -12.14 -12.79 14.14
CA GLU A 274 -12.44 -12.71 15.56
C GLU A 274 -12.45 -14.16 16.11
N PRO A 275 -11.38 -14.64 16.74
CA PRO A 275 -11.23 -16.06 17.08
C PRO A 275 -12.34 -16.62 17.99
N TRP A 276 -12.94 -15.77 18.80
CA TRP A 276 -14.01 -16.17 19.74
C TRP A 276 -15.44 -15.84 19.25
N ARG A 277 -15.61 -15.51 17.98
CA ARG A 277 -16.92 -15.24 17.39
C ARG A 277 -17.68 -16.51 17.04
#